data_8f1f763f2c15941aa1648afa90ec4782
#
_entry.id   8f1f763f2c15941aa1648afa90ec4782
#
_cell.length_a   1.000
_cell.length_b   1.000
_cell.length_c   1.000
_cell.angle_alpha   90.00
_cell.angle_beta   90.00
_cell.angle_gamma   90.00
#
_symmetry.space_group_name_H-M   'P 1'
#
loop_
_entity.id
_entity.type
_entity.pdbx_description
1 polymer ?
#
loop_
_entity_poly.entity_id
_entity_poly.type
_entity_poly.pdbx_seq_one_letter_code
_entity_poly.pdbx_strand_id
1 'polypeptide(L)'
;MISVKNLCKSYDGLQILKDVNIDFPDGSTTVIIGGSGCGKSTLLRCLNLLEKPDCGTIEIDGEDIVTAKNVDKLRQKLGMVYQSFNLFSHLSVLENIILAPMKVKKISKEEAISKAYELLKMVGMENRATHMPDQLSGGQKQRVAIARALAMEPEVMLFDEPTSALDPTMVDEVETVIKRLVDSGMTSIIVTHEMRFARNIASNILFLAEGGVYEEGSPGQIFDNPQKDLTRRFIYRSRMYEEALNKTDIDIYELCSRIRQYAIAYGLTRKQSKGIEYFCEELIYPLIMFNNAVLRIIADENRNEYSITAEFKGLNKDP
;
A
#
# COMPACT_ATOMS: atom_id res chain seq x y z
N MET A 1 -19.22 3.29 10.96
CA MET A 1 -18.89 1.90 10.53
C MET A 1 -19.23 1.73 9.05
N ILE A 2 -18.35 1.11 8.25
CA ILE A 2 -18.64 0.76 6.85
C ILE A 2 -18.89 -0.74 6.76
N SER A 3 -19.99 -1.15 6.11
CA SER A 3 -20.35 -2.55 5.86
C SER A 3 -20.61 -2.78 4.38
N VAL A 4 -20.02 -3.82 3.83
CA VAL A 4 -20.15 -4.23 2.43
C VAL A 4 -20.79 -5.61 2.39
N LYS A 5 -21.87 -5.76 1.60
CA LYS A 5 -22.60 -7.03 1.49
C LYS A 5 -22.84 -7.39 0.03
N ASN A 6 -22.41 -8.61 -0.33
CA ASN A 6 -22.61 -9.23 -1.64
C ASN A 6 -22.15 -8.33 -2.82
N LEU A 7 -21.06 -7.57 -2.62
CA LEU A 7 -20.58 -6.61 -3.59
C LEU A 7 -19.98 -7.32 -4.81
N CYS A 8 -20.47 -6.93 -6.00
CA CYS A 8 -19.94 -7.42 -7.27
C CYS A 8 -19.56 -6.26 -8.18
N LYS A 9 -18.51 -6.45 -8.98
CA LYS A 9 -18.10 -5.51 -10.02
C LYS A 9 -17.46 -6.25 -11.18
N SER A 10 -17.85 -5.87 -12.38
CA SER A 10 -17.31 -6.41 -13.63
C SER A 10 -16.92 -5.28 -14.58
N TYR A 11 -15.95 -5.53 -15.45
CA TYR A 11 -15.57 -4.68 -16.57
C TYR A 11 -15.49 -5.54 -17.83
N ASP A 12 -16.17 -5.15 -18.89
CA ASP A 12 -16.16 -5.83 -20.19
C ASP A 12 -16.42 -7.35 -20.09
N GLY A 13 -17.32 -7.75 -19.17
CA GLY A 13 -17.67 -9.15 -18.92
C GLY A 13 -16.72 -9.89 -17.99
N LEU A 14 -15.58 -9.30 -17.61
CA LEU A 14 -14.67 -9.87 -16.63
C LEU A 14 -15.09 -9.45 -15.21
N GLN A 15 -15.49 -10.42 -14.39
CA GLN A 15 -15.86 -10.16 -13.01
C GLN A 15 -14.61 -9.98 -12.13
N ILE A 16 -14.44 -8.77 -11.61
CA ILE A 16 -13.29 -8.36 -10.77
C ILE A 16 -13.59 -8.53 -9.29
N LEU A 17 -14.80 -8.15 -8.85
CA LEU A 17 -15.26 -8.41 -7.47
C LEU A 17 -16.44 -9.38 -7.52
N LYS A 18 -16.41 -10.39 -6.63
CA LYS A 18 -17.36 -11.50 -6.58
C LYS A 18 -17.83 -11.69 -5.15
N ASP A 19 -19.07 -11.33 -4.89
CA ASP A 19 -19.73 -11.56 -3.59
C ASP A 19 -18.86 -11.13 -2.38
N VAL A 20 -18.32 -9.91 -2.45
CA VAL A 20 -17.45 -9.39 -1.40
C VAL A 20 -18.29 -8.98 -0.20
N ASN A 21 -17.96 -9.54 0.96
CA ASN A 21 -18.60 -9.27 2.24
C ASN A 21 -17.51 -8.87 3.25
N ILE A 22 -17.58 -7.62 3.79
CA ILE A 22 -16.57 -7.07 4.70
C ILE A 22 -17.21 -6.01 5.60
N ASP A 23 -16.79 -6.00 6.86
CA ASP A 23 -17.07 -4.92 7.80
C ASP A 23 -15.78 -4.18 8.16
N PHE A 24 -15.83 -2.85 8.17
CA PHE A 24 -14.73 -1.98 8.58
C PHE A 24 -15.14 -1.24 9.87
N PRO A 25 -14.65 -1.70 11.03
CA PRO A 25 -14.97 -1.09 12.33
C PRO A 25 -14.41 0.33 12.46
N ASP A 26 -15.13 1.21 13.17
CA ASP A 26 -14.64 2.55 13.46
C ASP A 26 -13.36 2.51 14.32
N GLY A 27 -12.46 3.45 14.07
CA GLY A 27 -11.17 3.55 14.76
C GLY A 27 -10.19 2.42 14.41
N SER A 28 -10.55 1.53 13.49
CA SER A 28 -9.67 0.45 13.03
C SER A 28 -8.89 0.82 11.77
N THR A 29 -7.75 0.17 11.57
CA THR A 29 -7.00 0.22 10.33
C THR A 29 -7.04 -1.12 9.64
N THR A 30 -7.79 -1.19 8.53
CA THR A 30 -7.83 -2.39 7.69
C THR A 30 -6.91 -2.20 6.50
N VAL A 31 -5.95 -3.11 6.34
CA VAL A 31 -5.05 -3.10 5.18
C VAL A 31 -5.43 -4.23 4.22
N ILE A 32 -5.59 -3.88 2.96
CA ILE A 32 -5.97 -4.79 1.88
C ILE A 32 -4.73 -5.12 1.07
N ILE A 33 -4.35 -6.40 1.05
CA ILE A 33 -3.23 -6.93 0.29
C ILE A 33 -3.73 -7.96 -0.75
N GLY A 34 -2.89 -8.30 -1.71
CA GLY A 34 -3.22 -9.30 -2.74
C GLY A 34 -2.50 -9.05 -4.05
N GLY A 35 -2.59 -9.99 -4.97
CA GLY A 35 -1.94 -9.92 -6.29
C GLY A 35 -2.39 -8.72 -7.13
N SER A 36 -1.60 -8.38 -8.16
CA SER A 36 -2.03 -7.36 -9.13
C SER A 36 -3.31 -7.80 -9.84
N GLY A 37 -4.24 -6.86 -10.05
CA GLY A 37 -5.51 -7.15 -10.75
C GLY A 37 -6.58 -7.88 -9.93
N CYS A 38 -6.35 -8.24 -8.65
CA CYS A 38 -7.34 -8.96 -7.84
C CYS A 38 -8.51 -8.10 -7.33
N GLY A 39 -8.59 -6.81 -7.69
CA GLY A 39 -9.73 -5.95 -7.37
C GLY A 39 -9.55 -4.99 -6.18
N LYS A 40 -8.36 -4.86 -5.58
CA LYS A 40 -8.12 -3.99 -4.41
C LYS A 40 -8.55 -2.53 -4.63
N SER A 41 -7.99 -1.88 -5.65
CA SER A 41 -8.34 -0.50 -6.00
C SER A 41 -9.79 -0.36 -6.47
N THR A 42 -10.33 -1.40 -7.13
CA THR A 42 -11.75 -1.43 -7.53
C THR A 42 -12.65 -1.43 -6.29
N LEU A 43 -12.33 -2.23 -5.27
CA LEU A 43 -13.06 -2.23 -4.00
C LEU A 43 -13.02 -0.84 -3.35
N LEU A 44 -11.84 -0.23 -3.24
CA LEU A 44 -11.71 1.12 -2.67
C LEU A 44 -12.53 2.17 -3.44
N ARG A 45 -12.53 2.10 -4.78
CA ARG A 45 -13.31 3.00 -5.63
C ARG A 45 -14.82 2.78 -5.50
N CYS A 46 -15.24 1.53 -5.28
CA CYS A 46 -16.64 1.23 -4.97
C CYS A 46 -17.05 1.80 -3.61
N LEU A 47 -16.19 1.71 -2.57
CA LEU A 47 -16.47 2.28 -1.24
C LEU A 47 -16.74 3.79 -1.30
N ASN A 48 -16.10 4.51 -2.21
CA ASN A 48 -16.31 5.96 -2.41
C ASN A 48 -17.25 6.26 -3.60
N LEU A 49 -17.92 5.25 -4.19
CA LEU A 49 -18.76 5.36 -5.39
C LEU A 49 -18.09 6.11 -6.58
N LEU A 50 -16.77 6.08 -6.67
CA LEU A 50 -16.05 6.46 -7.90
C LEU A 50 -16.31 5.42 -8.99
N GLU A 51 -16.53 4.18 -8.58
CA GLU A 51 -17.01 3.08 -9.41
C GLU A 51 -18.34 2.59 -8.83
N LYS A 52 -19.38 2.56 -9.63
CA LYS A 52 -20.67 2.01 -9.21
C LYS A 52 -20.58 0.49 -9.21
N PRO A 53 -20.91 -0.20 -8.10
CA PRO A 53 -21.01 -1.65 -8.10
C PRO A 53 -22.13 -2.15 -8.99
N ASP A 54 -22.02 -3.36 -9.50
CA ASP A 54 -23.05 -4.00 -10.33
C ASP A 54 -24.14 -4.64 -9.47
N CYS A 55 -23.75 -5.12 -8.27
CA CYS A 55 -24.67 -5.66 -7.26
C CYS A 55 -24.11 -5.48 -5.84
N GLY A 56 -24.93 -5.76 -4.84
CA GLY A 56 -24.61 -5.63 -3.43
C GLY A 56 -24.89 -4.24 -2.88
N THR A 57 -24.60 -4.06 -1.60
CA THR A 57 -24.78 -2.82 -0.85
C THR A 57 -23.49 -2.38 -0.17
N ILE A 58 -23.34 -1.08 -0.02
CA ILE A 58 -22.27 -0.44 0.76
C ILE A 58 -22.94 0.50 1.74
N GLU A 59 -22.95 0.14 3.01
CA GLU A 59 -23.56 0.93 4.07
C GLU A 59 -22.49 1.75 4.81
N ILE A 60 -22.74 3.05 5.00
CA ILE A 60 -21.94 3.93 5.87
C ILE A 60 -22.90 4.40 6.97
N ASP A 61 -22.61 4.04 8.22
CA ASP A 61 -23.47 4.32 9.38
C ASP A 61 -24.92 3.84 9.20
N GLY A 62 -25.09 2.70 8.50
CA GLY A 62 -26.40 2.12 8.22
C GLY A 62 -27.17 2.72 7.04
N GLU A 63 -26.60 3.70 6.31
CA GLU A 63 -27.16 4.26 5.07
C GLU A 63 -26.44 3.65 3.85
N ASP A 64 -27.20 3.01 2.95
CA ASP A 64 -26.65 2.46 1.71
C ASP A 64 -26.29 3.58 0.73
N ILE A 65 -25.01 3.75 0.46
CA ILE A 65 -24.51 4.82 -0.42
C ILE A 65 -24.87 4.61 -1.89
N VAL A 66 -25.18 3.37 -2.31
CA VAL A 66 -25.53 3.04 -3.71
C VAL A 66 -26.89 3.58 -4.08
N THR A 67 -27.81 3.55 -3.10
CA THR A 67 -29.21 3.99 -3.27
C THR A 67 -29.52 5.34 -2.61
N ALA A 68 -28.56 5.91 -1.88
CA ALA A 68 -28.73 7.17 -1.15
C ALA A 68 -29.16 8.33 -2.06
N LYS A 69 -30.09 9.16 -1.58
CA LYS A 69 -30.54 10.36 -2.29
C LYS A 69 -29.45 11.45 -2.36
N ASN A 70 -28.57 11.51 -1.38
CA ASN A 70 -27.50 12.50 -1.29
C ASN A 70 -26.14 11.83 -1.11
N VAL A 71 -25.64 11.24 -2.17
CA VAL A 71 -24.34 10.55 -2.22
C VAL A 71 -23.19 11.50 -1.86
N ASP A 72 -23.27 12.77 -2.25
CA ASP A 72 -22.20 13.74 -1.99
C ASP A 72 -22.02 14.03 -0.50
N LYS A 73 -23.11 13.97 0.29
CA LYS A 73 -23.01 14.11 1.75
C LYS A 73 -22.28 12.90 2.38
N LEU A 74 -22.56 11.70 1.90
CA LEU A 74 -21.88 10.49 2.37
C LEU A 74 -20.42 10.46 1.93
N ARG A 75 -20.13 10.90 0.70
CA ARG A 75 -18.73 11.03 0.22
C ARG A 75 -17.89 12.00 1.05
N GLN A 76 -18.49 13.04 1.63
CA GLN A 76 -17.77 13.96 2.51
C GLN A 76 -17.23 13.30 3.77
N LYS A 77 -17.81 12.17 4.20
CA LYS A 77 -17.31 11.35 5.32
C LYS A 77 -16.07 10.56 4.95
N LEU A 78 -15.76 10.43 3.65
CA LEU A 78 -14.65 9.61 3.13
C LEU A 78 -13.58 10.51 2.51
N GLY A 79 -12.39 10.50 3.09
CA GLY A 79 -11.20 11.09 2.47
C GLY A 79 -10.52 10.06 1.57
N MET A 80 -10.14 10.42 0.35
CA MET A 80 -9.43 9.52 -0.56
C MET A 80 -8.08 10.08 -0.98
N VAL A 81 -7.05 9.24 -0.82
CA VAL A 81 -5.67 9.50 -1.26
C VAL A 81 -5.33 8.48 -2.35
N TYR A 82 -4.95 8.99 -3.51
CA TYR A 82 -4.67 8.19 -4.71
C TYR A 82 -3.19 7.91 -4.87
N GLN A 83 -2.86 6.88 -5.62
CA GLN A 83 -1.52 6.57 -6.08
C GLN A 83 -0.87 7.74 -6.84
N SER A 84 -1.63 8.44 -7.68
CA SER A 84 -1.15 9.54 -8.56
C SER A 84 -1.46 10.91 -7.97
N PHE A 85 -1.20 11.18 -6.73
CA PHE A 85 -1.37 12.47 -6.01
C PHE A 85 -2.62 13.30 -6.35
N ASN A 86 -2.97 13.44 -7.61
CA ASN A 86 -4.12 14.14 -8.19
C ASN A 86 -4.27 15.60 -7.71
N LEU A 87 -3.16 16.30 -7.49
CA LEU A 87 -3.17 17.72 -7.16
C LEU A 87 -3.56 18.56 -8.39
N PHE A 88 -4.31 19.62 -8.15
CA PHE A 88 -4.60 20.62 -9.19
C PHE A 88 -3.32 21.38 -9.54
N SER A 89 -2.79 21.15 -10.74
CA SER A 89 -1.50 21.70 -11.17
C SER A 89 -1.45 23.23 -11.29
N HIS A 90 -2.60 23.85 -11.49
CA HIS A 90 -2.79 25.28 -11.63
C HIS A 90 -3.08 26.02 -10.31
N LEU A 91 -3.10 25.30 -9.19
CA LEU A 91 -3.32 25.81 -7.84
C LEU A 91 -2.07 25.55 -6.97
N SER A 92 -1.76 26.52 -6.11
CA SER A 92 -0.73 26.34 -5.07
C SER A 92 -1.10 25.23 -4.09
N VAL A 93 -0.14 24.82 -3.26
CA VAL A 93 -0.36 23.84 -2.17
C VAL A 93 -1.51 24.29 -1.27
N LEU A 94 -1.49 25.54 -0.81
CA LEU A 94 -2.53 26.08 0.04
C LEU A 94 -3.90 26.07 -0.65
N GLU A 95 -3.95 26.53 -1.90
CA GLU A 95 -5.20 26.55 -2.67
C GLU A 95 -5.75 25.15 -2.93
N ASN A 96 -4.91 24.14 -3.16
CA ASN A 96 -5.32 22.74 -3.26
C ASN A 96 -6.05 22.27 -2.00
N ILE A 97 -5.63 22.71 -0.82
CA ILE A 97 -6.18 22.27 0.46
C ILE A 97 -7.48 23.01 0.78
N ILE A 98 -7.52 24.34 0.59
CA ILE A 98 -8.67 25.16 0.99
C ILE A 98 -9.86 25.09 0.02
N LEU A 99 -9.65 24.67 -1.22
CA LEU A 99 -10.66 24.72 -2.27
C LEU A 99 -11.95 23.97 -1.90
N ALA A 100 -11.81 22.71 -1.48
CA ALA A 100 -12.96 21.87 -1.16
C ALA A 100 -13.72 22.36 0.10
N PRO A 101 -13.07 22.66 1.23
CA PRO A 101 -13.73 23.24 2.39
C PRO A 101 -14.53 24.52 2.07
N MET A 102 -13.96 25.43 1.30
CA MET A 102 -14.65 26.67 0.91
C MET A 102 -15.84 26.42 -0.01
N LYS A 103 -15.72 25.52 -0.99
CA LYS A 103 -16.76 25.25 -2.00
C LYS A 103 -17.87 24.36 -1.48
N VAL A 104 -17.53 23.32 -0.70
CA VAL A 104 -18.46 22.26 -0.28
C VAL A 104 -19.00 22.55 1.12
N LYS A 105 -18.13 22.81 2.11
CA LYS A 105 -18.54 23.14 3.49
C LYS A 105 -18.93 24.61 3.65
N LYS A 106 -18.60 25.47 2.67
CA LYS A 106 -18.89 26.90 2.66
C LYS A 106 -18.32 27.67 3.87
N ILE A 107 -17.20 27.19 4.42
CA ILE A 107 -16.48 27.93 5.48
C ILE A 107 -15.80 29.17 4.89
N SER A 108 -15.48 30.14 5.75
CA SER A 108 -14.79 31.35 5.33
C SER A 108 -13.38 31.06 4.83
N LYS A 109 -12.82 31.95 4.02
CA LYS A 109 -11.45 31.79 3.51
C LYS A 109 -10.43 31.81 4.64
N GLU A 110 -10.64 32.67 5.62
CA GLU A 110 -9.79 32.83 6.80
C GLU A 110 -9.75 31.54 7.62
N GLU A 111 -10.91 30.94 7.87
CA GLU A 111 -11.03 29.66 8.58
C GLU A 111 -10.38 28.52 7.79
N ALA A 112 -10.63 28.46 6.48
CA ALA A 112 -10.01 27.44 5.61
C ALA A 112 -8.47 27.55 5.60
N ILE A 113 -7.92 28.77 5.55
CA ILE A 113 -6.47 29.01 5.60
C ILE A 113 -5.90 28.57 6.96
N SER A 114 -6.54 28.92 8.08
CA SER A 114 -6.08 28.51 9.40
C SER A 114 -5.98 26.98 9.53
N LYS A 115 -7.05 26.27 9.16
CA LYS A 115 -7.07 24.80 9.15
C LYS A 115 -6.03 24.20 8.19
N ALA A 116 -5.84 24.82 7.02
CA ALA A 116 -4.86 24.35 6.06
C ALA A 116 -3.43 24.43 6.60
N TYR A 117 -3.07 25.50 7.32
CA TYR A 117 -1.74 25.59 7.94
C TYR A 117 -1.54 24.58 9.06
N GLU A 118 -2.56 24.26 9.85
CA GLU A 118 -2.51 23.19 10.85
C GLU A 118 -2.22 21.84 10.19
N LEU A 119 -2.93 21.52 9.09
CA LEU A 119 -2.73 20.31 8.32
C LEU A 119 -1.36 20.27 7.64
N LEU A 120 -0.90 21.39 7.05
CA LEU A 120 0.43 21.50 6.46
C LEU A 120 1.53 21.27 7.50
N LYS A 121 1.35 21.78 8.72
CA LYS A 121 2.28 21.51 9.83
C LYS A 121 2.27 20.03 10.21
N MET A 122 1.10 19.39 10.29
CA MET A 122 0.99 17.95 10.57
C MET A 122 1.78 17.10 9.58
N VAL A 123 1.73 17.46 8.27
CA VAL A 123 2.44 16.72 7.21
C VAL A 123 3.85 17.29 6.91
N GLY A 124 4.34 18.29 7.67
CA GLY A 124 5.67 18.90 7.52
C GLY A 124 5.84 19.70 6.22
N MET A 125 4.80 20.41 5.80
CA MET A 125 4.75 21.15 4.52
C MET A 125 4.43 22.64 4.66
N GLU A 126 4.47 23.20 5.87
CA GLU A 126 4.10 24.60 6.13
C GLU A 126 4.92 25.61 5.32
N ASN A 127 6.22 25.34 5.11
CA ASN A 127 7.12 26.19 4.33
C ASN A 127 6.90 26.10 2.82
N ARG A 128 5.96 25.26 2.36
CA ARG A 128 5.65 25.02 0.96
C ARG A 128 4.25 25.48 0.56
N ALA A 129 3.53 26.18 1.41
CA ALA A 129 2.13 26.59 1.21
C ALA A 129 1.89 27.35 -0.11
N THR A 130 2.84 28.18 -0.53
CA THR A 130 2.78 28.99 -1.76
C THR A 130 3.36 28.31 -3.00
N HIS A 131 3.98 27.13 -2.86
CA HIS A 131 4.58 26.42 -3.99
C HIS A 131 3.50 25.80 -4.89
N MET A 132 3.85 25.66 -6.16
CA MET A 132 3.03 24.92 -7.13
C MET A 132 3.40 23.42 -7.10
N PRO A 133 2.47 22.52 -7.50
CA PRO A 133 2.74 21.08 -7.48
C PRO A 133 3.97 20.63 -8.27
N ASP A 134 4.32 21.31 -9.36
CA ASP A 134 5.50 21.00 -10.17
C ASP A 134 6.85 21.29 -9.45
N GLN A 135 6.81 22.13 -8.43
CA GLN A 135 7.95 22.46 -7.57
C GLN A 135 8.17 21.49 -6.42
N LEU A 136 7.35 20.43 -6.32
CA LEU A 136 7.37 19.46 -5.22
C LEU A 136 7.91 18.11 -5.67
N SER A 137 8.64 17.43 -4.76
CA SER A 137 8.96 16.01 -4.94
C SER A 137 7.72 15.12 -4.85
N GLY A 138 7.81 13.86 -5.30
CA GLY A 138 6.71 12.90 -5.20
C GLY A 138 6.16 12.74 -3.77
N GLY A 139 7.05 12.53 -2.79
CA GLY A 139 6.66 12.42 -1.38
C GLY A 139 6.02 13.70 -0.83
N GLN A 140 6.49 14.88 -1.25
CA GLN A 140 5.88 16.16 -0.90
C GLN A 140 4.46 16.29 -1.49
N LYS A 141 4.28 15.92 -2.77
CA LYS A 141 2.95 15.90 -3.40
C LYS A 141 1.98 14.98 -2.67
N GLN A 142 2.44 13.82 -2.26
CA GLN A 142 1.61 12.85 -1.54
C GLN A 142 1.21 13.37 -0.16
N ARG A 143 2.13 13.97 0.59
CA ARG A 143 1.82 14.60 1.88
C ARG A 143 0.81 15.75 1.74
N VAL A 144 0.89 16.55 0.67
CA VAL A 144 -0.12 17.57 0.35
C VAL A 144 -1.46 16.94 -0.01
N ALA A 145 -1.48 15.83 -0.76
CA ALA A 145 -2.71 15.11 -1.08
C ALA A 145 -3.40 14.54 0.18
N ILE A 146 -2.62 14.05 1.15
CA ILE A 146 -3.14 13.63 2.46
C ILE A 146 -3.75 14.83 3.19
N ALA A 147 -3.03 15.96 3.30
CA ALA A 147 -3.55 17.18 3.94
C ALA A 147 -4.83 17.68 3.27
N ARG A 148 -4.90 17.65 1.93
CA ARG A 148 -6.11 18.00 1.18
C ARG A 148 -7.30 17.10 1.50
N ALA A 149 -7.10 15.79 1.61
CA ALA A 149 -8.16 14.87 1.99
C ALA A 149 -8.65 15.13 3.43
N LEU A 150 -7.73 15.37 4.36
CA LEU A 150 -8.03 15.68 5.75
C LEU A 150 -8.76 17.02 5.93
N ALA A 151 -8.58 17.98 5.01
CA ALA A 151 -9.22 19.30 5.09
C ALA A 151 -10.77 19.22 5.05
N MET A 152 -11.32 18.13 4.54
CA MET A 152 -12.75 17.85 4.58
C MET A 152 -13.20 17.23 5.90
N GLU A 153 -12.28 16.98 6.86
CA GLU A 153 -12.57 16.35 8.16
C GLU A 153 -13.36 15.04 7.99
N PRO A 154 -12.80 14.08 7.22
CA PRO A 154 -13.48 12.82 6.96
C PRO A 154 -13.52 11.94 8.22
N GLU A 155 -14.50 11.06 8.30
CA GLU A 155 -14.62 10.04 9.35
C GLU A 155 -13.74 8.82 9.01
N VAL A 156 -13.49 8.56 7.71
CA VAL A 156 -12.70 7.44 7.21
C VAL A 156 -11.73 7.91 6.14
N MET A 157 -10.50 7.45 6.22
CA MET A 157 -9.47 7.67 5.19
C MET A 157 -9.25 6.43 4.33
N LEU A 158 -9.34 6.60 3.03
CA LEU A 158 -9.08 5.58 2.02
C LEU A 158 -7.75 5.88 1.33
N PHE A 159 -6.84 4.91 1.30
CA PHE A 159 -5.53 5.05 0.67
C PHE A 159 -5.35 4.00 -0.43
N ASP A 160 -5.22 4.42 -1.68
CA ASP A 160 -4.98 3.54 -2.83
C ASP A 160 -3.50 3.60 -3.21
N GLU A 161 -2.71 2.65 -2.72
CA GLU A 161 -1.27 2.52 -2.96
C GLU A 161 -0.49 3.84 -2.75
N PRO A 162 -0.54 4.44 -1.56
CA PRO A 162 -0.08 5.81 -1.32
C PRO A 162 1.43 6.04 -1.51
N THR A 163 2.21 4.98 -1.63
CA THR A 163 3.68 5.03 -1.74
C THR A 163 4.22 4.48 -3.06
N SER A 164 3.40 3.81 -3.88
CA SER A 164 3.87 3.08 -5.07
C SER A 164 4.45 3.95 -6.20
N ALA A 165 4.09 5.25 -6.24
CA ALA A 165 4.63 6.21 -7.21
C ALA A 165 5.82 7.03 -6.67
N LEU A 166 6.42 6.60 -5.54
CA LEU A 166 7.49 7.32 -4.84
C LEU A 166 8.83 6.62 -5.00
N ASP A 167 9.91 7.42 -4.99
CA ASP A 167 11.24 6.89 -4.80
C ASP A 167 11.39 6.28 -3.40
N PRO A 168 12.16 5.19 -3.23
CA PRO A 168 12.30 4.49 -1.94
C PRO A 168 12.70 5.42 -0.78
N THR A 169 13.49 6.46 -1.05
CA THR A 169 13.92 7.43 -0.04
C THR A 169 12.80 8.33 0.50
N MET A 170 11.66 8.40 -0.22
CA MET A 170 10.52 9.25 0.14
C MET A 170 9.36 8.46 0.79
N VAL A 171 9.42 7.14 0.73
CA VAL A 171 8.37 6.25 1.26
C VAL A 171 8.21 6.44 2.76
N ASP A 172 9.31 6.42 3.52
CA ASP A 172 9.30 6.52 4.99
C ASP A 172 8.62 7.80 5.51
N GLU A 173 8.77 8.93 4.79
CA GLU A 173 8.14 10.19 5.17
C GLU A 173 6.61 10.13 5.06
N VAL A 174 6.10 9.49 4.00
CA VAL A 174 4.65 9.33 3.78
C VAL A 174 4.07 8.30 4.73
N GLU A 175 4.74 7.17 4.93
CA GLU A 175 4.33 6.15 5.90
C GLU A 175 4.26 6.70 7.32
N THR A 176 5.22 7.56 7.71
CA THR A 176 5.21 8.24 9.01
C THR A 176 3.98 9.12 9.19
N VAL A 177 3.55 9.84 8.16
CA VAL A 177 2.33 10.68 8.22
C VAL A 177 1.10 9.78 8.36
N ILE A 178 0.99 8.73 7.55
CA ILE A 178 -0.15 7.80 7.63
C ILE A 178 -0.19 7.12 9.00
N LYS A 179 0.95 6.70 9.54
CA LYS A 179 1.03 6.10 10.87
C LYS A 179 0.52 7.04 11.97
N ARG A 180 0.89 8.32 11.93
CA ARG A 180 0.37 9.31 12.89
C ARG A 180 -1.16 9.44 12.84
N LEU A 181 -1.76 9.36 11.65
CA LEU A 181 -3.21 9.37 11.50
C LEU A 181 -3.86 8.11 12.10
N VAL A 182 -3.29 6.95 11.85
CA VAL A 182 -3.73 5.69 12.42
C VAL A 182 -3.61 5.71 13.95
N ASP A 183 -2.46 6.14 14.48
CA ASP A 183 -2.21 6.23 15.92
C ASP A 183 -3.15 7.25 16.62
N SER A 184 -3.69 8.22 15.88
CA SER A 184 -4.72 9.15 16.38
C SER A 184 -6.14 8.57 16.43
N GLY A 185 -6.32 7.31 16.00
CA GLY A 185 -7.63 6.64 15.97
C GLY A 185 -8.45 6.89 14.71
N MET A 186 -7.85 7.42 13.64
CA MET A 186 -8.51 7.61 12.35
C MET A 186 -8.87 6.25 11.73
N THR A 187 -10.14 6.02 11.46
CA THR A 187 -10.55 4.84 10.67
C THR A 187 -9.88 4.88 9.31
N SER A 188 -9.15 3.84 8.95
CA SER A 188 -8.34 3.83 7.73
C SER A 188 -8.50 2.52 6.96
N ILE A 189 -8.68 2.63 5.64
CA ILE A 189 -8.67 1.48 4.72
C ILE A 189 -7.55 1.73 3.72
N ILE A 190 -6.55 0.84 3.71
CA ILE A 190 -5.30 1.06 2.98
C ILE A 190 -5.04 -0.11 2.04
N VAL A 191 -4.92 0.18 0.75
CA VAL A 191 -4.38 -0.76 -0.23
C VAL A 191 -2.89 -0.50 -0.36
N THR A 192 -2.07 -1.53 -0.18
CA THR A 192 -0.60 -1.40 -0.35
C THR A 192 0.04 -2.71 -0.78
N HIS A 193 1.19 -2.59 -1.43
CA HIS A 193 2.13 -3.69 -1.70
C HIS A 193 3.31 -3.72 -0.71
N GLU A 194 3.40 -2.72 0.18
CA GLU A 194 4.45 -2.63 1.20
C GLU A 194 4.10 -3.50 2.41
N MET A 195 4.56 -4.77 2.42
CA MET A 195 4.16 -5.76 3.44
C MET A 195 4.61 -5.38 4.85
N ARG A 196 5.81 -4.72 4.98
CA ARG A 196 6.29 -4.22 6.27
C ARG A 196 5.38 -3.13 6.83
N PHE A 197 5.04 -2.17 5.98
CA PHE A 197 4.12 -1.10 6.35
C PHE A 197 2.76 -1.68 6.75
N ALA A 198 2.17 -2.56 5.93
CA ALA A 198 0.93 -3.26 6.23
C ALA A 198 0.96 -3.93 7.61
N ARG A 199 2.03 -4.69 7.90
CA ARG A 199 2.20 -5.39 9.18
C ARG A 199 2.26 -4.44 10.37
N ASN A 200 2.91 -3.29 10.22
CA ASN A 200 3.19 -2.35 11.31
C ASN A 200 2.01 -1.45 11.69
N ILE A 201 1.06 -1.24 10.76
CA ILE A 201 -0.03 -0.28 10.98
C ILE A 201 -1.41 -0.93 11.06
N ALA A 202 -1.57 -2.13 10.51
CA ALA A 202 -2.88 -2.76 10.44
C ALA A 202 -3.35 -3.27 11.81
N SER A 203 -4.62 -3.07 12.11
CA SER A 203 -5.35 -3.83 13.11
C SER A 203 -5.97 -5.09 12.50
N ASN A 204 -6.30 -5.05 11.20
CA ASN A 204 -6.85 -6.16 10.43
C ASN A 204 -6.26 -6.20 9.02
N ILE A 205 -6.00 -7.39 8.49
CA ILE A 205 -5.51 -7.61 7.12
C ILE A 205 -6.57 -8.36 6.33
N LEU A 206 -6.88 -7.86 5.14
CA LEU A 206 -7.70 -8.55 4.16
C LEU A 206 -6.81 -8.99 2.99
N PHE A 207 -6.68 -10.29 2.80
CA PHE A 207 -6.05 -10.82 1.59
C PHE A 207 -7.12 -11.05 0.52
N LEU A 208 -7.06 -10.24 -0.55
CA LEU A 208 -7.93 -10.37 -1.72
C LEU A 208 -7.30 -11.31 -2.76
N ALA A 209 -8.07 -12.30 -3.17
CA ALA A 209 -7.72 -13.17 -4.28
C ALA A 209 -9.00 -13.66 -4.99
N GLU A 210 -8.90 -14.01 -6.26
CA GLU A 210 -9.99 -14.57 -7.06
C GLU A 210 -11.28 -13.71 -7.07
N GLY A 211 -11.12 -12.42 -6.83
CA GLY A 211 -12.21 -11.43 -6.83
C GLY A 211 -12.95 -11.29 -5.49
N GLY A 212 -12.54 -11.98 -4.43
CA GLY A 212 -13.18 -11.94 -3.11
C GLY A 212 -12.20 -11.81 -1.96
N VAL A 213 -12.72 -11.74 -0.74
CA VAL A 213 -11.93 -11.86 0.49
C VAL A 213 -11.53 -13.32 0.64
N TYR A 214 -10.28 -13.60 0.34
CA TYR A 214 -9.78 -14.98 0.42
C TYR A 214 -9.41 -15.34 1.86
N GLU A 215 -8.74 -14.45 2.59
CA GLU A 215 -8.41 -14.65 3.99
C GLU A 215 -8.41 -13.31 4.72
N GLU A 216 -8.86 -13.32 5.98
CA GLU A 216 -8.93 -12.18 6.85
C GLU A 216 -8.39 -12.54 8.23
N GLY A 217 -7.66 -11.60 8.87
CA GLY A 217 -7.15 -11.83 10.22
C GLY A 217 -6.22 -10.74 10.70
N SER A 218 -5.71 -10.91 11.91
CA SER A 218 -4.69 -10.02 12.47
C SER A 218 -3.39 -10.08 11.65
N PRO A 219 -2.53 -9.05 11.71
CA PRO A 219 -1.23 -9.07 11.05
C PRO A 219 -0.42 -10.33 11.39
N GLY A 220 -0.38 -10.74 12.67
CA GLY A 220 0.32 -11.96 13.09
C GLY A 220 -0.25 -13.22 12.42
N GLN A 221 -1.56 -13.32 12.30
CA GLN A 221 -2.19 -14.46 11.65
C GLN A 221 -1.83 -14.50 10.15
N ILE A 222 -2.03 -13.41 9.44
CA ILE A 222 -1.83 -13.39 7.97
C ILE A 222 -0.36 -13.48 7.58
N PHE A 223 0.53 -12.78 8.31
CA PHE A 223 1.95 -12.77 7.95
C PHE A 223 2.75 -13.94 8.52
N ASP A 224 2.41 -14.43 9.70
CA ASP A 224 3.24 -15.45 10.39
C ASP A 224 2.64 -16.85 10.34
N ASN A 225 1.30 -16.94 10.29
CA ASN A 225 0.59 -18.23 10.29
C ASN A 225 -0.62 -18.22 9.36
N PRO A 226 -0.44 -17.92 8.04
CA PRO A 226 -1.54 -17.93 7.09
C PRO A 226 -2.17 -19.31 6.98
N GLN A 227 -3.49 -19.37 7.08
CA GLN A 227 -4.24 -20.63 7.11
C GLN A 227 -4.52 -21.16 5.69
N LYS A 228 -4.61 -20.26 4.72
CA LYS A 228 -4.97 -20.61 3.35
C LYS A 228 -3.76 -20.63 2.41
N ASP A 229 -3.75 -21.55 1.46
CA ASP A 229 -2.59 -21.80 0.60
C ASP A 229 -2.20 -20.62 -0.30
N LEU A 230 -3.18 -19.90 -0.89
CA LEU A 230 -2.85 -18.74 -1.74
C LEU A 230 -2.26 -17.61 -0.90
N THR A 231 -2.76 -17.35 0.31
CA THR A 231 -2.19 -16.37 1.23
C THR A 231 -0.76 -16.75 1.57
N ARG A 232 -0.53 -18.02 1.94
CA ARG A 232 0.80 -18.54 2.27
C ARG A 232 1.77 -18.32 1.10
N ARG A 233 1.39 -18.73 -0.11
CA ARG A 233 2.22 -18.53 -1.31
C ARG A 233 2.50 -17.05 -1.60
N PHE A 234 1.49 -16.18 -1.43
CA PHE A 234 1.64 -14.75 -1.63
C PHE A 234 2.63 -14.13 -0.62
N ILE A 235 2.46 -14.44 0.67
CA ILE A 235 3.34 -13.95 1.73
C ILE A 235 4.77 -14.47 1.58
N TYR A 236 4.96 -15.76 1.26
CA TYR A 236 6.29 -16.31 1.00
C TYR A 236 6.94 -15.63 -0.21
N ARG A 237 6.20 -15.41 -1.30
CA ARG A 237 6.73 -14.74 -2.48
C ARG A 237 7.08 -13.27 -2.20
N SER A 238 6.34 -12.58 -1.37
CA SER A 238 6.64 -11.20 -0.97
C SER A 238 7.88 -11.09 -0.08
N ARG A 239 8.27 -12.17 0.59
CA ARG A 239 9.48 -12.29 1.41
C ARG A 239 10.67 -12.87 0.64
N MET A 240 10.50 -13.22 -0.61
CA MET A 240 11.54 -13.83 -1.43
C MET A 240 12.30 -12.76 -2.20
N TYR A 241 13.60 -12.67 -1.97
CA TYR A 241 14.51 -12.02 -2.89
C TYR A 241 14.82 -12.97 -4.05
N GLU A 242 14.58 -12.54 -5.27
CA GLU A 242 14.89 -13.33 -6.47
C GLU A 242 15.69 -12.47 -7.44
N GLU A 243 16.83 -12.97 -7.88
CA GLU A 243 17.68 -12.33 -8.85
C GLU A 243 18.17 -13.31 -9.92
N ALA A 244 18.00 -12.92 -11.20
CA ALA A 244 18.55 -13.66 -12.32
C ALA A 244 20.02 -13.30 -12.52
N LEU A 245 20.89 -14.29 -12.43
CA LEU A 245 22.34 -14.13 -12.55
C LEU A 245 22.77 -14.49 -13.99
N ASN A 246 23.16 -13.48 -14.78
CA ASN A 246 23.68 -13.67 -16.13
C ASN A 246 25.18 -13.36 -16.17
N LYS A 247 25.94 -14.19 -16.84
CA LYS A 247 27.43 -14.14 -16.88
C LYS A 247 28.02 -12.79 -17.32
N THR A 248 27.30 -12.00 -18.09
CA THR A 248 27.82 -10.77 -18.73
C THR A 248 27.57 -9.49 -17.96
N ASP A 249 26.64 -9.48 -16.96
CA ASP A 249 26.12 -8.23 -16.40
C ASP A 249 26.09 -8.17 -14.87
N ILE A 250 26.82 -9.08 -14.19
CA ILE A 250 26.78 -9.10 -12.71
C ILE A 250 27.89 -8.24 -12.13
N ASP A 251 27.47 -7.14 -11.51
CA ASP A 251 28.29 -6.43 -10.52
C ASP A 251 28.03 -7.06 -9.13
N ILE A 252 29.04 -7.81 -8.64
CA ILE A 252 28.99 -8.51 -7.35
C ILE A 252 28.77 -7.52 -6.20
N TYR A 253 29.38 -6.33 -6.25
CA TYR A 253 29.24 -5.34 -5.19
C TYR A 253 27.81 -4.76 -5.15
N GLU A 254 27.23 -4.54 -6.32
CA GLU A 254 25.84 -4.09 -6.42
C GLU A 254 24.86 -5.16 -5.95
N LEU A 255 25.08 -6.42 -6.32
CA LEU A 255 24.30 -7.56 -5.84
C LEU A 255 24.37 -7.71 -4.31
N CYS A 256 25.56 -7.65 -3.72
CA CYS A 256 25.73 -7.69 -2.27
C CYS A 256 25.04 -6.51 -1.57
N SER A 257 25.04 -5.33 -2.19
CA SER A 257 24.34 -4.16 -1.69
C SER A 257 22.82 -4.39 -1.67
N ARG A 258 22.24 -4.95 -2.74
CA ARG A 258 20.80 -5.28 -2.81
C ARG A 258 20.41 -6.36 -1.80
N ILE A 259 21.23 -7.39 -1.64
CA ILE A 259 21.02 -8.44 -0.63
C ILE A 259 21.08 -7.85 0.79
N ARG A 260 21.99 -6.92 1.04
CA ARG A 260 22.06 -6.22 2.34
C ARG A 260 20.82 -5.39 2.61
N GLN A 261 20.31 -4.65 1.62
CA GLN A 261 19.07 -3.90 1.73
C GLN A 261 17.88 -4.83 2.01
N TYR A 262 17.80 -5.96 1.32
CA TYR A 262 16.82 -7.00 1.59
C TYR A 262 16.91 -7.52 3.03
N ALA A 263 18.11 -7.89 3.49
CA ALA A 263 18.33 -8.38 4.83
C ALA A 263 17.90 -7.37 5.92
N ILE A 264 18.24 -6.08 5.73
CA ILE A 264 17.81 -4.99 6.62
C ILE A 264 16.27 -4.86 6.56
N ALA A 265 15.70 -4.91 5.36
CA ALA A 265 14.27 -4.79 5.13
C ALA A 265 13.47 -5.87 5.86
N TYR A 266 14.00 -7.06 6.01
CA TYR A 266 13.33 -8.17 6.69
C TYR A 266 13.86 -8.44 8.12
N GLY A 267 14.50 -7.45 8.75
CA GLY A 267 14.88 -7.50 10.16
C GLY A 267 15.97 -8.54 10.49
N LEU A 268 16.70 -9.03 9.48
CA LEU A 268 17.79 -9.98 9.72
C LEU A 268 18.91 -9.33 10.54
N THR A 269 19.42 -10.06 11.50
CA THR A 269 20.54 -9.60 12.33
C THR A 269 21.78 -9.33 11.48
N ARG A 270 22.68 -8.47 11.95
CA ARG A 270 23.95 -8.18 11.27
C ARG A 270 24.76 -9.45 11.01
N LYS A 271 24.68 -10.45 11.91
CA LYS A 271 25.35 -11.75 11.75
C LYS A 271 24.74 -12.56 10.60
N GLN A 272 23.41 -12.58 10.50
CA GLN A 272 22.68 -13.26 9.43
C GLN A 272 22.92 -12.58 8.08
N SER A 273 22.84 -11.24 8.03
CA SER A 273 23.14 -10.48 6.81
C SER A 273 24.55 -10.79 6.29
N LYS A 274 25.56 -10.79 7.18
CA LYS A 274 26.92 -11.17 6.79
C LYS A 274 27.04 -12.63 6.36
N GLY A 275 26.30 -13.54 6.99
CA GLY A 275 26.27 -14.95 6.59
C GLY A 275 25.70 -15.13 5.18
N ILE A 276 24.65 -14.40 4.83
CA ILE A 276 24.06 -14.40 3.48
C ILE A 276 25.06 -13.82 2.46
N GLU A 277 25.69 -12.68 2.79
CA GLU A 277 26.70 -12.05 1.92
C GLU A 277 27.86 -13.05 1.63
N TYR A 278 28.40 -13.68 2.67
CA TYR A 278 29.48 -14.67 2.53
C TYR A 278 29.06 -15.86 1.68
N PHE A 279 27.86 -16.38 1.92
CA PHE A 279 27.33 -17.50 1.14
C PHE A 279 27.10 -17.10 -0.33
N CYS A 280 26.64 -15.89 -0.57
CA CYS A 280 26.47 -15.38 -1.93
C CYS A 280 27.80 -15.15 -2.63
N GLU A 281 28.82 -14.62 -1.95
CA GLU A 281 30.18 -14.48 -2.51
C GLU A 281 30.80 -15.84 -2.89
N GLU A 282 30.66 -16.87 -2.04
CA GLU A 282 31.17 -18.20 -2.32
C GLU A 282 30.38 -18.95 -3.40
N LEU A 283 29.06 -18.78 -3.46
CA LEU A 283 28.24 -19.44 -4.48
C LEU A 283 28.21 -18.69 -5.81
N ILE A 284 28.28 -17.36 -5.80
CA ILE A 284 28.19 -16.57 -7.03
C ILE A 284 29.36 -16.82 -7.95
N TYR A 285 30.55 -17.05 -7.42
CA TYR A 285 31.74 -17.36 -8.23
C TYR A 285 31.59 -18.64 -9.09
N PRO A 286 31.11 -19.76 -8.55
CA PRO A 286 30.74 -20.93 -9.34
C PRO A 286 29.49 -20.71 -10.22
N LEU A 287 28.51 -19.92 -9.72
CA LEU A 287 27.23 -19.67 -10.42
C LEU A 287 27.42 -18.81 -11.67
N ILE A 288 28.34 -17.85 -11.67
CA ILE A 288 28.70 -17.03 -12.84
C ILE A 288 29.27 -17.88 -13.99
N MET A 289 29.80 -19.05 -13.69
CA MET A 289 30.29 -19.98 -14.71
C MET A 289 29.17 -20.67 -15.48
N PHE A 290 27.94 -20.69 -14.94
CA PHE A 290 26.75 -21.25 -15.57
C PHE A 290 25.86 -20.11 -16.08
N ASN A 291 25.59 -20.04 -17.38
CA ASN A 291 24.63 -19.07 -17.92
C ASN A 291 23.20 -19.38 -17.39
N ASN A 292 22.49 -18.33 -16.96
CA ASN A 292 21.09 -18.40 -16.50
C ASN A 292 20.86 -19.12 -15.16
N ALA A 293 21.51 -18.69 -14.10
CA ALA A 293 21.15 -19.06 -12.74
C ALA A 293 20.13 -18.07 -12.14
N VAL A 294 19.31 -18.55 -11.21
CA VAL A 294 18.41 -17.71 -10.42
C VAL A 294 18.73 -17.92 -8.95
N LEU A 295 19.11 -16.83 -8.28
CA LEU A 295 19.33 -16.81 -6.84
C LEU A 295 18.01 -16.44 -6.14
N ARG A 296 17.60 -17.24 -5.16
CA ARG A 296 16.47 -16.96 -4.28
C ARG A 296 16.88 -16.98 -2.83
N ILE A 297 16.52 -15.95 -2.10
CA ILE A 297 16.72 -15.85 -0.65
C ILE A 297 15.35 -15.64 -0.01
N ILE A 298 15.00 -16.49 0.97
CA ILE A 298 13.76 -16.39 1.72
C ILE A 298 14.13 -16.22 3.19
N ALA A 299 13.70 -15.11 3.80
CA ALA A 299 13.82 -14.87 5.22
C ALA A 299 12.62 -15.46 5.98
N ASP A 300 12.86 -16.31 6.98
CA ASP A 300 11.84 -16.78 7.92
C ASP A 300 12.06 -16.12 9.30
N GLU A 301 11.34 -15.02 9.53
CA GLU A 301 11.45 -14.25 10.77
C GLU A 301 11.02 -15.05 12.01
N ASN A 302 10.07 -16.00 11.87
CA ASN A 302 9.56 -16.77 13.00
C ASN A 302 10.55 -17.80 13.52
N ARG A 303 11.41 -18.33 12.64
CA ARG A 303 12.44 -19.30 12.98
C ARG A 303 13.81 -18.68 13.19
N ASN A 304 13.93 -17.37 12.96
CA ASN A 304 15.21 -16.69 12.91
C ASN A 304 16.20 -17.39 11.93
N GLU A 305 15.66 -17.93 10.85
CA GLU A 305 16.34 -18.69 9.81
C GLU A 305 16.17 -18.00 8.46
N TYR A 306 17.06 -18.30 7.54
CA TYR A 306 16.92 -17.94 6.12
C TYR A 306 17.28 -19.14 5.27
N SER A 307 16.60 -19.29 4.15
CA SER A 307 16.95 -20.29 3.14
C SER A 307 17.48 -19.59 1.89
N ILE A 308 18.55 -20.13 1.34
CA ILE A 308 19.11 -19.67 0.08
C ILE A 308 19.03 -20.84 -0.89
N THR A 309 18.41 -20.61 -2.04
CA THR A 309 18.34 -21.58 -3.13
C THR A 309 18.88 -20.97 -4.41
N ALA A 310 19.67 -21.74 -5.13
CA ALA A 310 20.12 -21.37 -6.47
C ALA A 310 19.58 -22.41 -7.47
N GLU A 311 18.80 -21.96 -8.45
CA GLU A 311 18.31 -22.78 -9.53
C GLU A 311 19.09 -22.51 -10.81
N PHE A 312 19.58 -23.57 -11.45
CA PHE A 312 20.27 -23.49 -12.73
C PHE A 312 19.31 -23.87 -13.88
N LYS A 313 19.07 -22.92 -14.79
CA LYS A 313 18.34 -23.19 -16.04
C LYS A 313 19.35 -23.62 -17.10
N GLY A 314 19.34 -24.90 -17.45
CA GLY A 314 20.07 -25.38 -18.63
C GLY A 314 21.19 -26.42 -18.40
N LEU A 315 21.20 -27.12 -17.28
CA LEU A 315 21.88 -28.41 -17.23
C LEU A 315 21.00 -29.44 -17.95
N ASN A 316 21.07 -29.48 -19.28
CA ASN A 316 20.74 -30.71 -19.98
C ASN A 316 21.70 -31.79 -19.46
N LYS A 317 21.11 -32.77 -18.79
CA LYS A 317 21.74 -34.06 -18.61
C LYS A 317 21.89 -34.65 -20.03
N ASP A 318 23.12 -34.68 -20.52
CA ASP A 318 23.49 -35.67 -21.51
C ASP A 318 24.91 -36.13 -21.20
N PRO A 319 25.18 -37.42 -21.43
CA PRO A 319 25.78 -38.36 -20.52
C PRO A 319 27.28 -38.27 -20.43
#